data_8a5cab6bf132a36945b32497eaf25347
#
_entry.id   8a5cab6bf132a36945b32497eaf25347
#
_cell.length_a   1.000
_cell.length_b   1.000
_cell.length_c   1.000
_cell.angle_alpha   90.00
_cell.angle_beta   90.00
_cell.angle_gamma   90.00
#
_symmetry.space_group_name_H-M   'P 1'
#
loop_
_entity.id
_entity.type
_entity.pdbx_description
1 polymer ?
#
loop_
_entity_poly.entity_id
_entity_poly.type
_entity_poly.pdbx_seq_one_letter_code
_entity_poly.pdbx_strand_id
1 'polypeptide(L)'
;MAPAAIAALLIMAAALLLSMIDFSFLNREEENHIVLPGRDGQEVTVETETYAENLAMLQAVTVDRTNIKKLIGAMQRPESYHLVVGTTLYHSGGQTTTGADGYVSGGRYKSVVYDAVGGGARHCLIYGEDAYIWSQSSPGVFAGKAGSFTGDNSLWIPTYELLLELEDDAVLAADYALYGDEYCLAVETLDPLSGNRILYYISVEHGLLVGAQSFEGETLVYALTAEVLPLTEDPNAIFRLPDGTVIGE
;
A
#
# COMPACT_ATOMS: atom_id res chain seq x y z
N MET A 1 23.14 17.85 34.28
CA MET A 1 22.36 16.57 34.27
C MET A 1 23.29 15.50 33.76
N ALA A 2 23.41 14.37 34.46
CA ALA A 2 24.36 13.30 34.09
C ALA A 2 23.95 12.64 32.79
N PRO A 3 24.88 12.30 31.86
CA PRO A 3 24.57 11.66 30.57
C PRO A 3 23.77 10.36 30.69
N ALA A 4 23.89 9.67 31.81
CA ALA A 4 23.08 8.48 32.13
C ALA A 4 21.57 8.77 32.26
N ALA A 5 21.15 9.94 32.72
CA ALA A 5 19.75 10.29 32.84
C ALA A 5 19.10 10.58 31.48
N ILE A 6 19.86 11.14 30.54
CA ILE A 6 19.41 11.40 29.16
C ILE A 6 19.28 10.07 28.41
N ALA A 7 20.22 9.16 28.58
CA ALA A 7 20.15 7.83 27.97
C ALA A 7 18.95 7.00 28.49
N ALA A 8 18.67 7.06 29.80
CA ALA A 8 17.49 6.38 30.38
C ALA A 8 16.17 6.96 29.87
N LEU A 9 16.10 8.28 29.66
CA LEU A 9 14.91 8.97 29.14
C LEU A 9 14.66 8.62 27.66
N LEU A 10 15.72 8.48 26.85
CA LEU A 10 15.66 8.06 25.45
C LEU A 10 15.23 6.60 25.33
N ILE A 11 15.73 5.72 26.20
CA ILE A 11 15.31 4.31 26.23
C ILE A 11 13.85 4.18 26.64
N MET A 12 13.38 4.94 27.63
CA MET A 12 11.94 4.93 28.01
C MET A 12 11.05 5.50 26.91
N ALA A 13 11.47 6.55 26.20
CA ALA A 13 10.73 7.10 25.08
C ALA A 13 10.66 6.10 23.91
N ALA A 14 11.75 5.41 23.59
CA ALA A 14 11.77 4.35 22.59
C ALA A 14 10.90 3.16 22.98
N ALA A 15 10.89 2.74 24.26
CA ALA A 15 10.05 1.68 24.76
C ALA A 15 8.54 2.06 24.73
N LEU A 16 8.21 3.33 24.99
CA LEU A 16 6.83 3.84 24.87
C LEU A 16 6.36 3.92 23.42
N LEU A 17 7.24 4.30 22.49
CA LEU A 17 6.94 4.30 21.05
C LEU A 17 6.75 2.87 20.53
N LEU A 18 7.57 1.92 20.98
CA LEU A 18 7.43 0.50 20.64
C LEU A 18 6.16 -0.13 21.24
N SER A 19 5.68 0.36 22.40
CA SER A 19 4.43 -0.14 23.01
C SER A 19 3.16 0.39 22.33
N MET A 20 3.27 1.40 21.47
CA MET A 20 2.14 1.92 20.66
C MET A 20 2.01 1.20 19.31
N ILE A 21 3.01 0.40 18.93
CA ILE A 21 2.90 -0.49 17.77
C ILE A 21 2.25 -1.77 18.28
N ASP A 22 1.03 -2.03 17.82
CA ASP A 22 0.31 -3.25 18.19
C ASP A 22 0.98 -4.46 17.51
N PHE A 23 1.88 -5.12 18.25
CA PHE A 23 2.56 -6.36 17.84
C PHE A 23 1.69 -7.61 18.05
N SER A 24 0.37 -7.46 18.28
CA SER A 24 -0.53 -8.58 18.60
C SER A 24 -0.55 -9.66 17.51
N PHE A 25 -0.22 -9.28 16.25
CA PHE A 25 -0.06 -10.23 15.15
C PHE A 25 1.19 -11.12 15.28
N LEU A 26 2.24 -10.67 15.99
CA LEU A 26 3.49 -11.42 16.18
C LEU A 26 3.44 -12.43 17.32
N ASN A 27 2.57 -12.24 18.30
CA ASN A 27 2.33 -13.17 19.41
C ASN A 27 1.15 -14.10 19.06
N ARG A 28 1.42 -15.05 18.18
CA ARG A 28 0.46 -16.08 17.76
C ARG A 28 0.40 -17.24 18.76
N GLU A 29 0.15 -16.92 20.02
CA GLU A 29 -0.40 -17.87 20.99
C GLU A 29 -1.68 -17.29 21.55
N GLU A 30 -2.81 -17.87 21.11
CA GLU A 30 -4.17 -17.79 21.62
C GLU A 30 -5.02 -16.53 21.30
N GLU A 31 -5.96 -16.69 20.30
CA GLU A 31 -7.34 -16.21 20.34
C GLU A 31 -7.65 -14.71 20.31
N ASN A 32 -6.99 -13.93 19.45
CA ASN A 32 -7.64 -12.70 18.96
C ASN A 32 -7.87 -12.79 17.45
N HIS A 33 -8.70 -13.74 17.06
CA HIS A 33 -9.17 -13.81 15.69
C HIS A 33 -10.07 -12.59 15.42
N ILE A 34 -9.62 -11.70 14.52
CA ILE A 34 -10.43 -10.55 14.11
C ILE A 34 -11.60 -11.08 13.29
N VAL A 35 -12.81 -10.83 13.77
CA VAL A 35 -14.03 -11.21 13.09
C VAL A 35 -14.52 -10.00 12.30
N LEU A 36 -14.76 -10.19 11.00
CA LEU A 36 -15.30 -9.13 10.16
C LEU A 36 -16.68 -8.68 10.65
N PRO A 37 -17.02 -7.38 10.51
CA PRO A 37 -18.32 -6.85 10.88
C PRO A 37 -19.46 -7.67 10.27
N GLY A 38 -20.51 -7.89 11.04
CA GLY A 38 -21.70 -8.63 10.58
C GLY A 38 -21.57 -10.15 10.55
N ARG A 39 -20.39 -10.75 10.76
CA ARG A 39 -20.21 -12.21 10.82
C ARG A 39 -20.95 -12.83 12.01
N ASP A 40 -21.08 -12.11 13.10
CA ASP A 40 -21.81 -12.52 14.30
C ASP A 40 -23.27 -12.04 14.34
N GLY A 41 -23.84 -11.66 13.19
CA GLY A 41 -25.23 -11.18 13.08
C GLY A 41 -25.44 -9.73 13.50
N GLN A 42 -24.37 -8.95 13.66
CA GLN A 42 -24.46 -7.51 13.88
C GLN A 42 -24.83 -6.79 12.57
N GLU A 43 -25.74 -5.80 12.65
CA GLU A 43 -26.00 -4.90 11.54
C GLU A 43 -24.77 -4.03 11.28
N VAL A 44 -24.29 -4.06 10.04
CA VAL A 44 -23.16 -3.22 9.57
C VAL A 44 -23.70 -2.15 8.65
N THR A 45 -23.40 -0.90 8.95
CA THR A 45 -23.61 0.19 8.01
C THR A 45 -22.51 0.15 6.97
N VAL A 46 -22.84 -0.20 5.73
CA VAL A 46 -21.89 -0.27 4.61
C VAL A 46 -21.99 1.03 3.82
N GLU A 47 -20.87 1.71 3.65
CA GLU A 47 -20.84 3.03 3.02
C GLU A 47 -20.83 2.95 1.49
N THR A 48 -20.31 1.88 0.91
CA THR A 48 -20.18 1.69 -0.54
C THR A 48 -20.66 0.31 -0.99
N GLU A 49 -21.12 0.22 -2.26
CA GLU A 49 -21.50 -1.05 -2.88
C GLU A 49 -20.31 -2.02 -2.92
N THR A 50 -19.12 -1.52 -3.28
CA THR A 50 -17.86 -2.26 -3.27
C THR A 50 -17.59 -2.90 -1.90
N TYR A 51 -17.76 -2.16 -0.82
CA TYR A 51 -17.60 -2.67 0.54
C TYR A 51 -18.60 -3.77 0.86
N ALA A 52 -19.87 -3.56 0.51
CA ALA A 52 -20.92 -4.55 0.75
C ALA A 52 -20.61 -5.89 0.07
N GLU A 53 -20.20 -5.85 -1.19
CA GLU A 53 -19.86 -7.05 -1.97
C GLU A 53 -18.62 -7.77 -1.43
N ASN A 54 -17.55 -7.03 -1.15
CA ASN A 54 -16.33 -7.59 -0.56
C ASN A 54 -16.60 -8.22 0.81
N LEU A 55 -17.32 -7.50 1.67
CA LEU A 55 -17.67 -7.99 3.01
C LEU A 55 -18.50 -9.27 2.94
N ALA A 56 -19.54 -9.32 2.09
CA ALA A 56 -20.38 -10.49 1.93
C ALA A 56 -19.58 -11.72 1.41
N MET A 57 -18.67 -11.52 0.46
CA MET A 57 -17.79 -12.58 -0.04
C MET A 57 -16.87 -13.10 1.08
N LEU A 58 -16.23 -12.21 1.82
CA LEU A 58 -15.21 -12.57 2.82
C LEU A 58 -15.84 -13.19 4.09
N GLN A 59 -17.04 -12.78 4.49
CA GLN A 59 -17.74 -13.37 5.63
C GLN A 59 -18.08 -14.87 5.41
N ALA A 60 -18.20 -15.29 4.16
CA ALA A 60 -18.55 -16.67 3.80
C ALA A 60 -17.36 -17.64 3.87
N VAL A 61 -16.12 -17.15 4.01
CA VAL A 61 -14.93 -17.98 3.91
C VAL A 61 -13.98 -17.75 5.10
N THR A 62 -13.14 -18.75 5.37
CA THR A 62 -12.00 -18.60 6.27
C THR A 62 -10.79 -18.20 5.44
N VAL A 63 -10.11 -17.13 5.84
CA VAL A 63 -8.90 -16.66 5.17
C VAL A 63 -7.71 -17.47 5.64
N ASP A 64 -6.90 -17.94 4.70
CA ASP A 64 -5.64 -18.61 4.96
C ASP A 64 -4.66 -18.42 3.78
N ARG A 65 -3.41 -18.86 3.97
CA ARG A 65 -2.36 -18.72 2.96
C ARG A 65 -2.66 -19.41 1.63
N THR A 66 -3.57 -20.39 1.61
CA THR A 66 -3.86 -21.21 0.41
C THR A 66 -4.91 -20.58 -0.48
N ASN A 67 -5.77 -19.72 0.08
CA ASN A 67 -6.87 -19.10 -0.64
C ASN A 67 -6.73 -17.58 -0.80
N ILE A 68 -5.81 -16.94 -0.07
CA ILE A 68 -5.69 -15.47 -0.02
C ILE A 68 -5.53 -14.82 -1.39
N LYS A 69 -4.70 -15.36 -2.28
CA LYS A 69 -4.51 -14.81 -3.63
C LYS A 69 -5.81 -14.82 -4.44
N LYS A 70 -6.61 -15.91 -4.32
CA LYS A 70 -7.91 -16.01 -4.98
C LYS A 70 -8.91 -15.00 -4.42
N LEU A 71 -8.89 -14.82 -3.10
CA LEU A 71 -9.76 -13.84 -2.43
C LEU A 71 -9.42 -12.42 -2.88
N ILE A 72 -8.13 -12.03 -2.83
CA ILE A 72 -7.68 -10.71 -3.31
C ILE A 72 -8.03 -10.51 -4.79
N GLY A 73 -7.84 -11.53 -5.63
CA GLY A 73 -8.17 -11.46 -7.06
C GLY A 73 -9.68 -11.30 -7.33
N ALA A 74 -10.53 -11.79 -6.43
CA ALA A 74 -11.98 -11.72 -6.56
C ALA A 74 -12.61 -10.47 -5.93
N MET A 75 -11.85 -9.70 -5.16
CA MET A 75 -12.37 -8.47 -4.53
C MET A 75 -12.79 -7.44 -5.56
N GLN A 76 -13.91 -6.78 -5.31
CA GLN A 76 -14.35 -5.63 -6.08
C GLN A 76 -13.49 -4.40 -5.75
N ARG A 77 -13.32 -3.54 -6.72
CA ARG A 77 -12.49 -2.32 -6.64
C ARG A 77 -13.21 -1.15 -7.28
N PRO A 78 -13.02 0.07 -6.79
CA PRO A 78 -13.57 1.25 -7.47
C PRO A 78 -12.92 1.41 -8.85
N GLU A 79 -13.72 1.76 -9.86
CA GLU A 79 -13.24 2.01 -11.23
C GLU A 79 -12.39 3.29 -11.34
N SER A 80 -12.56 4.20 -10.39
CA SER A 80 -11.91 5.50 -10.38
C SER A 80 -11.62 5.92 -8.95
N TYR A 81 -10.36 6.25 -8.66
CA TYR A 81 -9.94 6.64 -7.32
C TYR A 81 -8.63 7.45 -7.35
N HIS A 82 -8.37 8.13 -6.23
CA HIS A 82 -7.12 8.82 -5.92
C HIS A 82 -6.48 8.16 -4.69
N LEU A 83 -5.21 7.77 -4.80
CA LEU A 83 -4.39 7.27 -3.69
C LEU A 83 -3.47 8.37 -3.19
N VAL A 84 -3.48 8.62 -1.89
CA VAL A 84 -2.46 9.42 -1.21
C VAL A 84 -1.53 8.48 -0.48
N VAL A 85 -0.28 8.41 -0.91
CA VAL A 85 0.68 7.39 -0.45
C VAL A 85 1.82 8.05 0.30
N GLY A 86 2.13 7.52 1.48
CA GLY A 86 3.32 7.83 2.26
C GLY A 86 4.23 6.60 2.36
N THR A 87 5.52 6.78 2.07
CA THR A 87 6.51 5.72 2.30
C THR A 87 7.59 6.20 3.24
N THR A 88 8.04 5.34 4.14
CA THR A 88 9.13 5.64 5.08
C THR A 88 10.17 4.53 5.01
N LEU A 89 11.40 4.90 4.69
CA LEU A 89 12.58 4.04 4.75
C LEU A 89 13.33 4.33 6.05
N TYR A 90 13.52 3.29 6.87
CA TYR A 90 14.28 3.38 8.11
C TYR A 90 15.72 2.93 7.87
N HIS A 91 16.69 3.68 8.40
CA HIS A 91 18.11 3.40 8.26
C HIS A 91 18.88 3.84 9.50
N SER A 92 20.14 3.47 9.62
CA SER A 92 20.98 3.75 10.81
C SER A 92 21.13 5.25 11.16
N GLY A 93 20.92 6.14 10.18
CA GLY A 93 20.97 7.60 10.37
C GLY A 93 19.63 8.26 10.65
N GLY A 94 18.52 7.50 10.73
CA GLY A 94 17.17 8.03 10.94
C GLY A 94 16.16 7.44 9.96
N GLN A 95 15.30 8.29 9.41
CA GLN A 95 14.28 7.85 8.43
C GLN A 95 14.18 8.86 7.28
N THR A 96 13.79 8.38 6.12
CA THR A 96 13.46 9.19 4.95
C THR A 96 12.01 8.91 4.55
N THR A 97 11.20 9.96 4.47
CA THR A 97 9.79 9.85 4.07
C THR A 97 9.61 10.46 2.69
N THR A 98 8.85 9.78 1.84
CA THR A 98 8.48 10.23 0.49
C THR A 98 6.96 10.16 0.34
N GLY A 99 6.36 11.22 -0.19
CA GLY A 99 4.94 11.26 -0.54
C GLY A 99 4.72 10.97 -2.01
N ALA A 100 3.58 10.38 -2.34
CA ALA A 100 3.16 10.17 -3.71
C ALA A 100 1.63 10.25 -3.85
N ASP A 101 1.16 10.63 -5.03
CA ASP A 101 -0.24 10.48 -5.43
C ASP A 101 -0.35 9.45 -6.54
N GLY A 102 -1.41 8.63 -6.49
CA GLY A 102 -1.80 7.70 -7.53
C GLY A 102 -3.22 8.02 -8.00
N TYR A 103 -3.43 8.06 -9.30
CA TYR A 103 -4.76 8.33 -9.90
C TYR A 103 -5.12 7.20 -10.84
N VAL A 104 -6.33 6.69 -10.72
CA VAL A 104 -6.87 5.65 -11.61
C VAL A 104 -8.22 6.10 -12.14
N SER A 105 -8.43 5.97 -13.45
CA SER A 105 -9.74 6.18 -14.08
C SER A 105 -9.74 5.69 -15.52
N GLY A 106 -10.74 4.89 -15.90
CA GLY A 106 -10.94 4.45 -17.27
C GLY A 106 -9.75 3.67 -17.85
N GLY A 107 -9.10 2.81 -17.06
CA GLY A 107 -7.92 2.04 -17.47
C GLY A 107 -6.64 2.88 -17.58
N ARG A 108 -6.67 4.15 -17.18
CA ARG A 108 -5.50 5.03 -17.06
C ARG A 108 -4.98 5.01 -15.64
N TYR A 109 -3.68 4.96 -15.50
CA TYR A 109 -2.98 5.09 -14.22
C TYR A 109 -1.97 6.22 -14.30
N LYS A 110 -1.92 7.08 -13.28
CA LYS A 110 -0.89 8.11 -13.13
C LYS A 110 -0.37 8.13 -11.72
N SER A 111 0.94 8.13 -11.56
CA SER A 111 1.59 8.40 -10.28
C SER A 111 2.39 9.70 -10.33
N VAL A 112 2.44 10.38 -9.17
CA VAL A 112 3.22 11.59 -8.94
C VAL A 112 3.98 11.39 -7.65
N VAL A 113 5.30 11.29 -7.71
CA VAL A 113 6.15 11.13 -6.52
C VAL A 113 6.89 12.41 -6.25
N TYR A 114 6.81 12.88 -5.01
CA TYR A 114 7.41 14.12 -4.56
C TYR A 114 8.81 13.87 -4.01
N ASP A 115 9.79 14.62 -4.52
CA ASP A 115 11.17 14.53 -4.03
C ASP A 115 11.26 15.04 -2.58
N ALA A 116 11.84 14.24 -1.69
CA ALA A 116 11.98 14.57 -0.27
C ALA A 116 12.92 15.79 -0.03
N VAL A 117 13.77 16.13 -0.98
CA VAL A 117 14.76 17.21 -0.91
C VAL A 117 14.51 18.20 -2.05
N GLY A 118 13.49 19.02 -1.87
CA GLY A 118 13.40 20.38 -2.47
C GLY A 118 13.39 20.49 -3.99
N GLY A 119 12.76 19.56 -4.73
CA GLY A 119 13.03 19.79 -6.12
C GLY A 119 11.99 19.53 -7.14
N GLY A 120 10.98 18.86 -6.87
CA GLY A 120 10.03 18.62 -7.93
C GLY A 120 9.27 17.29 -7.79
N ALA A 121 8.39 17.06 -8.72
CA ALA A 121 7.66 15.81 -8.80
C ALA A 121 8.09 15.04 -10.04
N ARG A 122 8.16 13.72 -9.91
CA ARG A 122 8.29 12.78 -11.02
C ARG A 122 6.92 12.19 -11.32
N HIS A 123 6.56 12.18 -12.57
CA HIS A 123 5.28 11.70 -13.06
C HIS A 123 5.49 10.45 -13.89
N CYS A 124 4.62 9.48 -13.72
CA CYS A 124 4.49 8.32 -14.60
C CYS A 124 3.01 8.16 -14.96
N LEU A 125 2.69 8.06 -16.26
CA LEU A 125 1.35 7.82 -16.75
C LEU A 125 1.38 6.56 -17.61
N ILE A 126 0.46 5.63 -17.34
CA ILE A 126 0.32 4.36 -18.05
C ILE A 126 -1.10 4.27 -18.61
N TYR A 127 -1.20 3.86 -19.88
CA TYR A 127 -2.45 3.53 -20.53
C TYR A 127 -2.23 2.36 -21.50
N GLY A 128 -2.90 1.25 -21.26
CA GLY A 128 -2.66 0.01 -21.98
C GLY A 128 -1.20 -0.44 -21.84
N GLU A 129 -0.51 -0.61 -22.97
CA GLU A 129 0.91 -0.99 -22.98
C GLU A 129 1.87 0.21 -23.00
N ASP A 130 1.36 1.44 -23.06
CA ASP A 130 2.20 2.62 -23.20
C ASP A 130 2.44 3.29 -21.86
N ALA A 131 3.66 3.77 -21.64
CA ALA A 131 4.04 4.51 -20.44
C ALA A 131 4.79 5.80 -20.81
N TYR A 132 4.52 6.86 -20.05
CA TYR A 132 5.06 8.20 -20.21
C TYR A 132 5.65 8.66 -18.90
N ILE A 133 6.93 9.06 -18.89
CA ILE A 133 7.62 9.51 -17.68
C ILE A 133 8.19 10.92 -17.93
N TRP A 134 7.98 11.81 -16.96
CA TRP A 134 8.56 13.14 -16.98
C TRP A 134 8.82 13.66 -15.57
N SER A 135 9.61 14.71 -15.46
CA SER A 135 9.84 15.41 -14.21
C SER A 135 9.37 16.85 -14.33
N GLN A 136 8.87 17.42 -13.25
CA GLN A 136 8.50 18.81 -13.18
C GLN A 136 9.68 19.75 -13.47
N SER A 137 10.90 19.33 -13.17
CA SER A 137 12.14 20.10 -13.41
C SER A 137 12.69 19.96 -14.84
N SER A 138 12.16 19.05 -15.67
CA SER A 138 12.61 18.81 -17.03
C SER A 138 11.42 18.66 -17.98
N PRO A 139 11.34 19.46 -19.05
CA PRO A 139 10.18 19.45 -19.96
C PRO A 139 10.11 18.23 -20.88
N GLY A 140 11.12 17.36 -20.87
CA GLY A 140 11.16 16.16 -21.73
C GLY A 140 10.25 15.05 -21.21
N VAL A 141 9.39 14.52 -22.08
CA VAL A 141 8.61 13.30 -21.81
C VAL A 141 9.32 12.12 -22.46
N PHE A 142 9.59 11.10 -21.63
CA PHE A 142 10.08 9.80 -22.13
C PHE A 142 8.86 8.91 -22.35
N ALA A 143 8.68 8.44 -23.58
CA ALA A 143 7.63 7.51 -23.95
C ALA A 143 8.21 6.13 -24.27
N GLY A 144 7.54 5.06 -23.82
CA GLY A 144 7.95 3.68 -24.04
C GLY A 144 6.85 2.70 -23.68
N LYS A 145 7.19 1.41 -23.63
CA LYS A 145 6.25 0.39 -23.17
C LYS A 145 6.28 0.28 -21.65
N ALA A 146 5.12 0.03 -21.05
CA ALA A 146 5.02 -0.27 -19.64
C ALA A 146 5.92 -1.47 -19.28
N GLY A 147 6.67 -1.37 -18.18
CA GLY A 147 7.65 -2.36 -17.77
C GLY A 147 9.00 -2.30 -18.50
N SER A 148 9.19 -1.43 -19.50
CA SER A 148 10.48 -1.27 -20.21
C SER A 148 11.44 -0.30 -19.51
N PHE A 149 10.97 0.44 -18.51
CA PHE A 149 11.79 1.38 -17.75
C PHE A 149 12.52 0.65 -16.62
N THR A 150 13.76 1.09 -16.35
CA THR A 150 14.54 0.57 -15.21
C THR A 150 13.89 0.97 -13.88
N GLY A 151 14.17 0.20 -12.83
CA GLY A 151 13.63 0.46 -11.47
C GLY A 151 13.88 1.87 -10.93
N ASP A 152 14.98 2.52 -11.37
CA ASP A 152 15.32 3.90 -11.00
C ASP A 152 14.33 4.94 -11.58
N ASN A 153 13.65 4.60 -12.67
CA ASN A 153 12.67 5.46 -13.32
C ASN A 153 11.23 5.08 -13.00
N SER A 154 10.99 3.87 -12.48
CA SER A 154 9.67 3.45 -12.05
C SER A 154 9.39 4.00 -10.66
N LEU A 155 8.28 4.70 -10.52
CA LEU A 155 7.77 5.16 -9.24
C LEU A 155 7.02 4.00 -8.61
N TRP A 156 7.78 3.16 -7.87
CA TRP A 156 7.24 1.95 -7.32
C TRP A 156 6.29 2.24 -6.14
N ILE A 157 5.01 2.17 -6.43
CA ILE A 157 3.95 2.09 -5.42
C ILE A 157 3.48 0.64 -5.45
N PRO A 158 3.69 -0.15 -4.39
CA PRO A 158 3.23 -1.53 -4.37
C PRO A 158 1.71 -1.57 -4.49
N THR A 159 1.24 -2.49 -5.28
CA THR A 159 -0.18 -2.69 -5.55
C THR A 159 -0.58 -4.12 -5.17
N TYR A 160 -1.88 -4.40 -5.14
CA TYR A 160 -2.38 -5.74 -4.86
C TYR A 160 -1.98 -6.76 -5.94
N GLU A 161 -1.75 -6.34 -7.17
CA GLU A 161 -1.30 -7.21 -8.28
C GLU A 161 0.02 -7.89 -7.95
N LEU A 162 0.92 -7.20 -7.26
CA LEU A 162 2.18 -7.77 -6.80
C LEU A 162 1.95 -9.05 -5.98
N LEU A 163 0.94 -9.05 -5.10
CA LEU A 163 0.60 -10.22 -4.29
C LEU A 163 0.07 -11.38 -5.14
N LEU A 164 -0.64 -11.09 -6.24
CA LEU A 164 -1.15 -12.12 -7.14
C LEU A 164 -0.04 -12.80 -7.94
N GLU A 165 1.06 -12.10 -8.20
CA GLU A 165 2.22 -12.58 -8.95
C GLU A 165 3.20 -13.40 -8.11
N LEU A 166 3.13 -13.31 -6.76
CA LEU A 166 4.00 -14.09 -5.88
C LEU A 166 3.82 -15.60 -6.08
N GLU A 167 4.90 -16.36 -5.92
CA GLU A 167 4.80 -17.81 -5.80
C GLU A 167 4.03 -18.20 -4.54
N ASP A 168 3.33 -19.33 -4.56
CA ASP A 168 2.45 -19.72 -3.45
C ASP A 168 3.23 -20.01 -2.15
N ASP A 169 4.46 -20.46 -2.25
CA ASP A 169 5.36 -20.72 -1.12
C ASP A 169 5.95 -19.45 -0.50
N ALA A 170 5.92 -18.33 -1.22
CA ALA A 170 6.31 -17.03 -0.67
C ALA A 170 5.29 -16.50 0.35
N VAL A 171 4.04 -16.97 0.32
CA VAL A 171 3.02 -16.60 1.30
C VAL A 171 3.17 -17.44 2.56
N LEU A 172 3.56 -16.81 3.66
CA LEU A 172 3.77 -17.46 4.94
C LEU A 172 2.46 -17.61 5.73
N ALA A 173 1.67 -16.53 5.79
CA ALA A 173 0.42 -16.46 6.52
C ALA A 173 -0.55 -15.45 5.87
N ALA A 174 -1.84 -15.65 6.15
CA ALA A 174 -2.88 -14.68 5.82
C ALA A 174 -4.02 -14.77 6.84
N ASP A 175 -4.55 -13.61 7.22
CA ASP A 175 -5.66 -13.47 8.16
C ASP A 175 -6.34 -12.11 8.00
N TYR A 176 -7.39 -11.87 8.76
CA TYR A 176 -7.97 -10.54 8.92
C TYR A 176 -7.15 -9.72 9.92
N ALA A 177 -7.02 -8.43 9.66
CA ALA A 177 -6.37 -7.48 10.57
C ALA A 177 -7.06 -6.11 10.50
N LEU A 178 -6.89 -5.31 11.55
CA LEU A 178 -7.10 -3.87 11.48
C LEU A 178 -5.78 -3.20 11.09
N TYR A 179 -5.84 -2.30 10.11
CA TYR A 179 -4.72 -1.44 9.75
C TYR A 179 -5.23 0.02 9.81
N GLY A 180 -4.76 0.77 10.80
CA GLY A 180 -5.47 1.98 11.21
C GLY A 180 -6.88 1.64 11.69
N ASP A 181 -7.88 2.28 11.09
CA ASP A 181 -9.30 2.05 11.38
C ASP A 181 -9.99 1.15 10.33
N GLU A 182 -9.23 0.60 9.35
CA GLU A 182 -9.77 -0.21 8.28
C GLU A 182 -9.64 -1.71 8.53
N TYR A 183 -10.68 -2.47 8.19
CA TYR A 183 -10.60 -3.93 8.11
C TYR A 183 -9.83 -4.33 6.84
N CYS A 184 -8.80 -5.15 7.03
CA CYS A 184 -7.91 -5.57 5.95
C CYS A 184 -7.75 -7.09 5.91
N LEU A 185 -7.40 -7.60 4.75
CA LEU A 185 -6.70 -8.86 4.59
C LEU A 185 -5.22 -8.60 4.81
N ALA A 186 -4.64 -9.18 5.86
CA ALA A 186 -3.20 -9.13 6.11
C ALA A 186 -2.53 -10.35 5.46
N VAL A 187 -1.48 -10.10 4.69
CA VAL A 187 -0.70 -11.15 4.01
C VAL A 187 0.75 -11.03 4.41
N GLU A 188 1.28 -12.07 5.05
CA GLU A 188 2.68 -12.15 5.40
C GLU A 188 3.43 -12.95 4.34
N THR A 189 4.53 -12.40 3.84
CA THR A 189 5.35 -12.99 2.81
C THR A 189 6.83 -12.94 3.16
N LEU A 190 7.62 -13.75 2.48
CA LEU A 190 9.08 -13.67 2.50
C LEU A 190 9.56 -13.19 1.13
N ASP A 191 10.31 -12.09 1.09
CA ASP A 191 10.99 -11.65 -0.12
C ASP A 191 12.17 -12.60 -0.43
N PRO A 192 12.15 -13.32 -1.56
CA PRO A 192 13.17 -14.31 -1.87
C PRO A 192 14.55 -13.69 -2.15
N LEU A 193 14.62 -12.40 -2.46
CA LEU A 193 15.88 -11.72 -2.77
C LEU A 193 16.57 -11.17 -1.54
N SER A 194 15.84 -10.49 -0.68
CA SER A 194 16.39 -9.87 0.53
C SER A 194 16.30 -10.77 1.77
N GLY A 195 15.38 -11.75 1.76
CA GLY A 195 15.02 -12.52 2.94
C GLY A 195 14.19 -11.73 3.96
N ASN A 196 13.73 -10.55 3.59
CA ASN A 196 12.88 -9.73 4.45
C ASN A 196 11.47 -10.32 4.54
N ARG A 197 10.92 -10.24 5.71
CA ARG A 197 9.51 -10.53 5.96
C ARG A 197 8.70 -9.28 5.62
N ILE A 198 7.65 -9.44 4.79
CA ILE A 198 6.81 -8.32 4.38
C ILE A 198 5.36 -8.61 4.77
N LEU A 199 4.72 -7.66 5.44
CA LEU A 199 3.29 -7.64 5.73
C LEU A 199 2.62 -6.67 4.77
N TYR A 200 1.58 -7.14 4.07
CA TYR A 200 0.71 -6.34 3.21
C TYR A 200 -0.69 -6.28 3.80
N TYR A 201 -1.34 -5.14 3.65
CA TYR A 201 -2.70 -4.90 4.11
C TYR A 201 -3.58 -4.47 2.94
N ILE A 202 -4.57 -5.31 2.61
CA ILE A 202 -5.54 -5.06 1.54
C ILE A 202 -6.86 -4.66 2.19
N SER A 203 -7.31 -3.44 1.93
CA SER A 203 -8.58 -2.92 2.45
C SER A 203 -9.75 -3.77 1.99
N VAL A 204 -10.61 -4.17 2.92
CA VAL A 204 -11.88 -4.87 2.60
C VAL A 204 -12.84 -3.91 1.90
N GLU A 205 -12.81 -2.64 2.27
CA GLU A 205 -13.68 -1.61 1.70
C GLU A 205 -13.36 -1.37 0.22
N HIS A 206 -12.08 -1.27 -0.13
CA HIS A 206 -11.66 -0.84 -1.46
C HIS A 206 -11.08 -1.95 -2.33
N GLY A 207 -10.71 -3.11 -1.76
CA GLY A 207 -9.98 -4.15 -2.47
C GLY A 207 -8.57 -3.74 -2.90
N LEU A 208 -8.03 -2.66 -2.35
CA LEU A 208 -6.75 -2.06 -2.71
C LEU A 208 -5.73 -2.20 -1.58
N LEU A 209 -4.44 -2.17 -1.92
CA LEU A 209 -3.36 -2.15 -0.94
C LEU A 209 -3.34 -0.78 -0.24
N VAL A 210 -3.52 -0.79 1.09
CA VAL A 210 -3.52 0.41 1.93
C VAL A 210 -2.33 0.47 2.88
N GLY A 211 -1.58 -0.63 3.01
CA GLY A 211 -0.38 -0.66 3.83
C GLY A 211 0.59 -1.76 3.45
N ALA A 212 1.87 -1.52 3.71
CA ALA A 212 2.91 -2.54 3.66
C ALA A 212 4.01 -2.23 4.66
N GLN A 213 4.58 -3.27 5.27
CA GLN A 213 5.69 -3.16 6.22
C GLN A 213 6.73 -4.22 5.92
N SER A 214 8.01 -3.83 5.79
CA SER A 214 9.12 -4.76 5.56
C SER A 214 10.04 -4.79 6.76
N PHE A 215 10.41 -6.02 7.17
CA PHE A 215 11.24 -6.28 8.35
C PHE A 215 12.49 -7.06 7.97
N GLU A 216 13.64 -6.56 8.41
CA GLU A 216 14.91 -7.31 8.46
C GLU A 216 15.04 -7.95 9.85
N GLY A 217 14.76 -9.25 9.95
CA GLY A 217 14.53 -9.90 11.24
C GLY A 217 13.30 -9.29 11.95
N GLU A 218 13.52 -8.65 13.11
CA GLU A 218 12.48 -7.94 13.87
C GLU A 218 12.51 -6.42 13.66
N THR A 219 13.43 -5.91 12.84
CA THR A 219 13.61 -4.48 12.63
C THR A 219 12.77 -4.01 11.44
N LEU A 220 11.87 -3.05 11.67
CA LEU A 220 11.14 -2.38 10.59
C LEU A 220 12.12 -1.54 9.77
N VAL A 221 12.23 -1.85 8.47
CA VAL A 221 13.12 -1.14 7.54
C VAL A 221 12.36 -0.32 6.49
N TYR A 222 11.11 -0.65 6.25
CA TYR A 222 10.26 0.08 5.31
C TYR A 222 8.79 0.02 5.75
N ALA A 223 8.09 1.13 5.60
CA ALA A 223 6.64 1.20 5.78
C ALA A 223 6.01 2.00 4.64
N LEU A 224 4.83 1.55 4.20
CA LEU A 224 3.95 2.24 3.27
C LEU A 224 2.58 2.38 3.91
N THR A 225 1.97 3.55 3.74
CA THR A 225 0.56 3.82 4.04
C THR A 225 -0.09 4.41 2.80
N ALA A 226 -1.32 4.03 2.51
CA ALA A 226 -2.11 4.63 1.43
C ALA A 226 -3.53 4.92 1.92
N GLU A 227 -4.04 6.08 1.57
CA GLU A 227 -5.43 6.49 1.76
C GLU A 227 -6.12 6.47 0.40
N VAL A 228 -7.30 5.83 0.34
CA VAL A 228 -8.11 5.74 -0.89
C VAL A 228 -9.18 6.82 -0.84
N LEU A 229 -9.14 7.72 -1.79
CA LEU A 229 -10.06 8.84 -1.89
C LEU A 229 -10.89 8.77 -3.19
N PRO A 230 -12.11 9.32 -3.22
CA PRO A 230 -12.85 9.51 -4.46
C PRO A 230 -12.07 10.42 -5.42
N LEU A 231 -12.05 10.07 -6.71
CA LEU A 231 -11.49 10.95 -7.73
C LEU A 231 -12.47 12.08 -8.01
N THR A 232 -12.18 13.27 -7.51
CA THR A 232 -13.05 14.47 -7.67
C THR A 232 -12.62 15.40 -8.79
N GLU A 233 -11.39 15.26 -9.28
CA GLU A 233 -10.84 16.08 -10.34
C GLU A 233 -11.25 15.54 -11.72
N ASP A 234 -11.27 16.45 -12.74
CA ASP A 234 -11.51 16.07 -14.13
C ASP A 234 -10.42 15.08 -14.61
N PRO A 235 -10.76 13.85 -14.99
CA PRO A 235 -9.78 12.87 -15.46
C PRO A 235 -8.95 13.38 -16.64
N ASN A 236 -9.52 14.20 -17.53
CA ASN A 236 -8.78 14.76 -18.67
C ASN A 236 -7.75 15.82 -18.25
N ALA A 237 -7.92 16.44 -17.10
CA ALA A 237 -6.89 17.31 -16.53
C ALA A 237 -5.76 16.47 -15.88
N ILE A 238 -6.12 15.38 -15.19
CA ILE A 238 -5.16 14.50 -14.51
C ILE A 238 -4.27 13.76 -15.53
N PHE A 239 -4.90 13.11 -16.54
CA PHE A 239 -4.19 12.25 -17.51
C PHE A 239 -3.68 13.03 -18.72
N ARG A 240 -3.16 14.24 -18.49
CA ARG A 240 -2.59 15.13 -19.49
C ARG A 240 -1.06 15.14 -19.41
N LEU A 241 -0.41 15.09 -20.56
CA LEU A 241 1.03 15.28 -20.72
C LEU A 241 1.41 16.79 -20.65
N PRO A 242 2.70 17.13 -20.43
CA PRO A 242 3.16 18.51 -20.40
C PRO A 242 2.88 19.33 -21.67
N ASP A 243 2.80 18.67 -22.83
CA ASP A 243 2.49 19.30 -24.12
C ASP A 243 0.98 19.55 -24.34
N GLY A 244 0.14 19.14 -23.37
CA GLY A 244 -1.30 19.29 -23.43
C GLY A 244 -2.05 18.08 -24.00
N THR A 245 -1.36 17.05 -24.48
CA THR A 245 -1.99 15.82 -24.99
C THR A 245 -2.71 15.08 -23.87
N VAL A 246 -3.98 14.73 -24.05
CA VAL A 246 -4.75 13.87 -23.14
C VAL A 246 -4.58 12.42 -23.57
N ILE A 247 -4.21 11.56 -22.64
CA ILE A 247 -4.01 10.14 -22.91
C ILE A 247 -5.31 9.37 -22.65
N GLY A 248 -5.70 8.52 -23.60
CA GLY A 248 -6.87 7.64 -23.47
C GLY A 248 -8.22 8.37 -23.65
N GLU A 249 -8.22 9.47 -24.41
CA GLU A 249 -9.43 10.18 -24.84
C GLU A 249 -10.12 9.46 -26.01
#